data_9aeac5e908e73a24773d12e120e70ac1
#
_entry.id   9aeac5e908e73a24773d12e120e70ac1
#
_cell.length_a   1.000
_cell.length_b   1.000
_cell.length_c   1.000
_cell.angle_alpha   90.00
_cell.angle_beta   90.00
_cell.angle_gamma   90.00
#
_symmetry.space_group_name_H-M   'P 1'
#
loop_
_entity.id
_entity.type
_entity.pdbx_description
1 polymer ?
#
loop_
_entity_poly.entity_id
_entity_poly.type
_entity_poly.pdbx_seq_one_letter_code
_entity_poly.pdbx_strand_id
1 'polypeptide(L)'
;MDSKVNSYGLIFSVLLIKFKMSKKPLILVTNDDGITAPGIRALISVMNELGDVIVVAPDSPQSAMGHAITINSTLHCDSIKIDEGPQIEYSCSGTPADCIKMGVNEILKRKPDICVSGVNHGSNSSINVIYSGTMSAALEASIEGIPAIGFSLLDYRWNADFDVIKPFIKKITKAAIKEGIPKGNALNVNFPKLKESEIKGIKICRQAKAHWVEKFDKRKSPFV
;
A
#
# COMPACT_ATOMS: atom_id res chain seq x y z
N MET A 1 16.98 -64.85 18.10
CA MET A 1 16.48 -63.69 18.79
C MET A 1 16.07 -62.68 17.73
N ASP A 2 14.77 -62.68 17.42
CA ASP A 2 14.20 -61.92 16.32
C ASP A 2 13.93 -60.49 16.77
N SER A 3 14.49 -59.52 16.07
CA SER A 3 14.13 -58.13 16.21
C SER A 3 13.04 -57.78 15.17
N LYS A 4 11.79 -57.77 15.59
CA LYS A 4 10.66 -57.24 14.81
C LYS A 4 10.82 -55.74 14.70
N VAL A 5 11.16 -55.23 13.52
CA VAL A 5 11.11 -53.82 13.17
C VAL A 5 9.65 -53.45 13.01
N ASN A 6 9.22 -52.50 13.82
CA ASN A 6 7.84 -52.02 13.92
C ASN A 6 7.55 -51.09 12.72
N SER A 7 6.80 -51.59 11.73
CA SER A 7 6.46 -50.91 10.47
C SER A 7 5.45 -49.77 10.60
N TYR A 8 5.07 -49.38 11.82
CA TYR A 8 4.09 -48.29 12.08
C TYR A 8 4.69 -46.91 12.26
N GLY A 9 6.03 -46.81 12.35
CA GLY A 9 6.70 -45.51 12.56
C GLY A 9 6.88 -44.66 11.30
N LEU A 10 6.81 -45.26 10.11
CA LEU A 10 7.05 -44.52 8.86
C LEU A 10 5.79 -43.89 8.23
N ILE A 11 4.61 -44.32 8.62
CA ILE A 11 3.35 -43.82 8.04
C ILE A 11 2.94 -42.48 8.68
N PHE A 12 3.34 -42.21 9.94
CA PHE A 12 2.99 -40.96 10.62
C PHE A 12 3.86 -39.77 10.20
N SER A 13 5.06 -39.98 9.71
CA SER A 13 5.94 -38.89 9.27
C SER A 13 5.61 -38.37 7.86
N VAL A 14 4.95 -39.14 7.02
CA VAL A 14 4.57 -38.72 5.65
C VAL A 14 3.24 -37.99 5.59
N LEU A 15 2.37 -38.13 6.59
CA LEU A 15 1.07 -37.43 6.64
C LEU A 15 1.15 -36.00 7.22
N LEU A 16 2.26 -35.65 7.88
CA LEU A 16 2.46 -34.30 8.46
C LEU A 16 3.01 -33.26 7.48
N ILE A 17 3.34 -33.66 6.25
CA ILE A 17 3.93 -32.74 5.25
C ILE A 17 2.88 -32.11 4.30
N LYS A 18 1.60 -32.45 4.39
CA LYS A 18 0.60 -32.02 3.39
C LYS A 18 -0.55 -31.16 3.88
N PHE A 19 -0.43 -30.46 5.00
CA PHE A 19 -1.39 -29.39 5.34
C PHE A 19 -0.67 -28.10 5.73
N LYS A 20 0.16 -27.57 4.82
CA LYS A 20 0.38 -26.13 4.80
C LYS A 20 -0.87 -25.53 4.15
N MET A 21 -1.94 -25.35 4.93
CA MET A 21 -3.02 -24.46 4.52
C MET A 21 -2.34 -23.13 4.15
N SER A 22 -2.40 -22.78 2.88
CA SER A 22 -1.91 -21.50 2.38
C SER A 22 -2.70 -20.42 3.14
N LYS A 23 -2.09 -19.88 4.18
CA LYS A 23 -2.67 -18.77 4.93
C LYS A 23 -2.77 -17.63 3.93
N LYS A 24 -3.95 -17.05 3.76
CA LYS A 24 -4.13 -15.88 2.90
C LYS A 24 -3.11 -14.81 3.28
N PRO A 25 -2.51 -14.11 2.32
CA PRO A 25 -1.62 -13.00 2.63
C PRO A 25 -2.35 -11.93 3.42
N LEU A 26 -1.69 -11.37 4.44
CA LEU A 26 -2.16 -10.20 5.17
C LEU A 26 -1.67 -8.95 4.47
N ILE A 27 -2.58 -8.11 4.04
CA ILE A 27 -2.31 -6.91 3.25
C ILE A 27 -2.64 -5.68 4.08
N LEU A 28 -1.65 -4.84 4.33
CA LEU A 28 -1.85 -3.52 4.92
C LEU A 28 -2.10 -2.49 3.81
N VAL A 29 -3.21 -1.75 3.91
CA VAL A 29 -3.61 -0.73 2.93
C VAL A 29 -3.64 0.64 3.59
N THR A 30 -3.10 1.64 2.92
CA THR A 30 -3.11 3.05 3.33
C THR A 30 -3.15 4.00 2.13
N ASN A 31 -3.20 5.30 2.37
CA ASN A 31 -3.05 6.35 1.35
C ASN A 31 -2.67 7.70 2.01
N ASP A 32 -2.64 8.78 1.24
CA ASP A 32 -2.50 10.17 1.70
C ASP A 32 -3.71 11.05 1.35
N ASP A 33 -4.63 10.59 0.50
CA ASP A 33 -5.85 11.33 0.15
C ASP A 33 -6.98 11.21 1.20
N GLY A 34 -6.76 10.41 2.25
CA GLY A 34 -7.73 10.11 3.30
C GLY A 34 -8.52 8.83 3.05
N ILE A 35 -9.01 8.21 4.14
CA ILE A 35 -9.60 6.87 4.12
C ILE A 35 -10.89 6.77 3.28
N THR A 36 -11.60 7.88 3.05
CA THR A 36 -12.82 7.94 2.24
C THR A 36 -12.57 8.22 0.76
N ALA A 37 -11.31 8.49 0.38
CA ALA A 37 -10.96 8.86 -1.00
C ALA A 37 -11.27 7.70 -1.99
N PRO A 38 -11.75 8.02 -3.21
CA PRO A 38 -12.13 6.99 -4.19
C PRO A 38 -10.96 6.10 -4.60
N GLY A 39 -9.73 6.61 -4.61
CA GLY A 39 -8.53 5.85 -4.94
C GLY A 39 -8.25 4.71 -3.96
N ILE A 40 -8.32 4.95 -2.65
CA ILE A 40 -8.11 3.88 -1.66
C ILE A 40 -9.28 2.88 -1.69
N ARG A 41 -10.52 3.34 -1.93
CA ARG A 41 -11.68 2.43 -2.06
C ARG A 41 -11.49 1.47 -3.24
N ALA A 42 -11.01 1.98 -4.38
CA ALA A 42 -10.67 1.14 -5.52
C ALA A 42 -9.53 0.15 -5.21
N LEU A 43 -8.50 0.60 -4.49
CA LEU A 43 -7.38 -0.27 -4.07
C LEU A 43 -7.84 -1.39 -3.14
N ILE A 44 -8.65 -1.08 -2.11
CA ILE A 44 -9.22 -2.04 -1.17
C ILE A 44 -10.02 -3.11 -1.90
N SER A 45 -10.86 -2.72 -2.87
CA SER A 45 -11.66 -3.68 -3.65
C SER A 45 -10.80 -4.73 -4.34
N VAL A 46 -9.63 -4.34 -4.87
CA VAL A 46 -8.68 -5.26 -5.50
C VAL A 46 -7.96 -6.12 -4.46
N MET A 47 -7.57 -5.53 -3.33
CA MET A 47 -6.83 -6.25 -2.28
C MET A 47 -7.68 -7.33 -1.60
N ASN A 48 -8.98 -7.10 -1.43
CA ASN A 48 -9.93 -8.08 -0.90
C ASN A 48 -10.01 -9.38 -1.73
N GLU A 49 -9.67 -9.30 -3.02
CA GLU A 49 -9.58 -10.50 -3.86
C GLU A 49 -8.26 -11.27 -3.66
N LEU A 50 -7.27 -10.67 -3.01
CA LEU A 50 -5.92 -11.23 -2.90
C LEU A 50 -5.60 -11.78 -1.52
N GLY A 51 -6.19 -11.21 -0.45
CA GLY A 51 -5.83 -11.58 0.90
C GLY A 51 -6.77 -11.06 1.98
N ASP A 52 -6.30 -11.16 3.21
CA ASP A 52 -6.94 -10.55 4.38
C ASP A 52 -6.46 -9.10 4.47
N VAL A 53 -7.40 -8.15 4.45
CA VAL A 53 -7.09 -6.72 4.32
C VAL A 53 -7.32 -5.99 5.62
N ILE A 54 -6.30 -5.27 6.06
CA ILE A 54 -6.38 -4.28 7.14
C ILE A 54 -6.06 -2.91 6.53
N VAL A 55 -6.97 -1.96 6.69
CA VAL A 55 -6.81 -0.58 6.26
C VAL A 55 -6.45 0.27 7.46
N VAL A 56 -5.38 1.03 7.37
CA VAL A 56 -5.01 2.05 8.35
C VAL A 56 -4.64 3.29 7.58
N ALA A 57 -5.50 4.29 7.56
CA ALA A 57 -5.34 5.44 6.68
C ALA A 57 -5.73 6.76 7.37
N PRO A 58 -5.21 7.90 6.92
CA PRO A 58 -5.53 9.20 7.48
C PRO A 58 -7.03 9.50 7.43
N ASP A 59 -7.55 10.15 8.47
CA ASP A 59 -8.93 10.65 8.55
C ASP A 59 -9.19 11.79 7.56
N SER A 60 -8.14 12.51 7.17
CA SER A 60 -8.18 13.70 6.33
C SER A 60 -7.00 13.69 5.34
N PRO A 61 -7.10 14.42 4.21
CA PRO A 61 -6.03 14.50 3.22
C PRO A 61 -4.72 15.04 3.80
N GLN A 62 -3.61 14.35 3.47
CA GLN A 62 -2.24 14.64 3.90
C GLN A 62 -1.33 14.92 2.70
N SER A 63 -1.86 15.53 1.65
CA SER A 63 -1.11 15.79 0.42
C SER A 63 0.11 16.66 0.65
N ALA A 64 1.21 16.37 -0.03
CA ALA A 64 2.49 17.08 0.03
C ALA A 64 3.17 17.10 1.41
N MET A 65 2.74 16.28 2.36
CA MET A 65 3.40 16.14 3.67
C MET A 65 4.75 15.44 3.59
N GLY A 66 5.08 14.84 2.46
CA GLY A 66 6.31 14.06 2.32
C GLY A 66 6.36 12.92 3.34
N HIS A 67 7.54 12.63 3.89
CA HIS A 67 7.73 11.58 4.91
C HIS A 67 7.70 12.16 6.34
N ALA A 68 6.70 13.01 6.62
CA ALA A 68 6.52 13.58 7.96
C ALA A 68 5.95 12.54 8.93
N ILE A 69 6.34 12.64 10.21
CA ILE A 69 5.81 11.89 11.33
C ILE A 69 5.32 12.83 12.42
N THR A 70 4.34 12.39 13.19
CA THR A 70 3.78 13.15 14.31
C THR A 70 4.54 12.84 15.60
N ILE A 71 5.17 13.87 16.21
CA ILE A 71 5.95 13.71 17.43
C ILE A 71 5.29 14.43 18.63
N ASN A 72 4.71 15.61 18.39
CA ASN A 72 4.31 16.54 19.46
C ASN A 72 2.79 16.52 19.76
N SER A 73 2.04 15.60 19.16
CA SER A 73 0.60 15.47 19.42
C SER A 73 0.21 13.99 19.55
N THR A 74 -0.92 13.77 20.23
CA THR A 74 -1.47 12.41 20.36
C THR A 74 -2.07 11.95 19.05
N LEU A 75 -1.76 10.72 18.65
CA LEU A 75 -2.41 10.04 17.54
C LEU A 75 -3.68 9.35 18.01
N HIS A 76 -4.75 9.50 17.26
CA HIS A 76 -6.01 8.79 17.44
C HIS A 76 -6.21 7.85 16.26
N CYS A 77 -6.70 6.64 16.52
CA CYS A 77 -6.94 5.64 15.51
C CYS A 77 -8.19 4.84 15.88
N ASP A 78 -9.27 5.09 15.18
CA ASP A 78 -10.59 4.53 15.49
C ASP A 78 -10.99 3.48 14.45
N SER A 79 -11.59 2.38 14.91
CA SER A 79 -12.18 1.40 14.01
C SER A 79 -13.44 1.97 13.38
N ILE A 80 -13.50 1.91 12.05
CA ILE A 80 -14.65 2.42 11.28
C ILE A 80 -15.08 1.39 10.24
N LYS A 81 -16.26 1.60 9.67
CA LYS A 81 -16.77 0.83 8.53
C LYS A 81 -17.32 1.79 7.50
N ILE A 82 -16.69 1.84 6.33
CA ILE A 82 -17.11 2.72 5.24
C ILE A 82 -17.88 1.92 4.19
N ASP A 83 -17.33 0.78 3.75
CA ASP A 83 -17.94 -0.07 2.73
C ASP A 83 -18.31 -1.43 3.30
N GLU A 84 -19.28 -2.09 2.66
CA GLU A 84 -19.58 -3.50 2.91
C GLU A 84 -18.48 -4.36 2.24
N GLY A 85 -17.64 -4.99 3.06
CA GLY A 85 -16.54 -5.84 2.59
C GLY A 85 -15.90 -6.59 3.75
N PRO A 86 -14.99 -7.51 3.45
CA PRO A 86 -14.32 -8.33 4.47
C PRO A 86 -13.16 -7.59 5.17
N GLN A 87 -12.76 -6.42 4.70
CA GLN A 87 -11.67 -5.65 5.27
C GLN A 87 -12.02 -5.11 6.66
N ILE A 88 -10.99 -4.92 7.49
CA ILE A 88 -11.08 -4.19 8.75
C ILE A 88 -10.44 -2.82 8.53
N GLU A 89 -11.12 -1.75 8.95
CA GLU A 89 -10.70 -0.38 8.65
C GLU A 89 -10.48 0.43 9.93
N TYR A 90 -9.39 1.22 9.91
CA TYR A 90 -9.03 2.17 10.97
C TYR A 90 -8.73 3.53 10.36
N SER A 91 -9.38 4.56 10.90
CA SER A 91 -9.16 5.96 10.56
C SER A 91 -8.22 6.59 11.58
N CYS A 92 -7.11 7.17 11.15
CA CYS A 92 -6.08 7.72 12.02
C CYS A 92 -5.87 9.22 11.79
N SER A 93 -5.61 9.97 12.87
CA SER A 93 -5.38 11.43 12.83
C SER A 93 -3.97 11.82 12.36
N GLY A 94 -3.14 10.86 11.99
CA GLY A 94 -1.74 11.07 11.63
C GLY A 94 -1.47 11.13 10.13
N THR A 95 -0.18 11.24 9.79
CA THR A 95 0.33 11.15 8.43
C THR A 95 0.24 9.72 7.89
N PRO A 96 0.43 9.49 6.57
CA PRO A 96 0.53 8.14 6.03
C PRO A 96 1.64 7.29 6.67
N ALA A 97 2.78 7.89 7.03
CA ALA A 97 3.85 7.21 7.77
C ALA A 97 3.41 6.82 9.19
N ASP A 98 2.69 7.70 9.89
CA ASP A 98 2.11 7.39 11.20
C ASP A 98 1.11 6.23 11.11
N CYS A 99 0.29 6.20 10.06
CA CYS A 99 -0.67 5.10 9.82
C CYS A 99 0.05 3.75 9.67
N ILE A 100 1.19 3.71 8.99
CA ILE A 100 2.01 2.50 8.91
C ILE A 100 2.54 2.10 10.29
N LYS A 101 3.11 3.05 11.04
CA LYS A 101 3.63 2.78 12.40
C LYS A 101 2.54 2.28 13.34
N MET A 102 1.39 2.92 13.35
CA MET A 102 0.22 2.49 14.15
C MET A 102 -0.27 1.10 13.71
N GLY A 103 -0.36 0.88 12.40
CA GLY A 103 -0.75 -0.40 11.84
C GLY A 103 0.16 -1.54 12.30
N VAL A 104 1.46 -1.36 12.15
CA VAL A 104 2.46 -2.42 12.40
C VAL A 104 2.67 -2.68 13.89
N ASN A 105 2.70 -1.62 14.71
CA ASN A 105 3.09 -1.76 16.13
C ASN A 105 1.91 -1.99 17.07
N GLU A 106 0.70 -1.47 16.75
CA GLU A 106 -0.43 -1.48 17.68
C GLU A 106 -1.63 -2.30 17.16
N ILE A 107 -1.94 -2.23 15.86
CA ILE A 107 -3.18 -2.81 15.32
C ILE A 107 -2.98 -4.24 14.86
N LEU A 108 -1.90 -4.52 14.13
CA LEU A 108 -1.66 -5.82 13.55
C LEU A 108 -1.03 -6.79 14.57
N LYS A 109 -1.60 -8.00 14.63
CA LYS A 109 -1.07 -9.07 15.51
C LYS A 109 0.14 -9.81 14.91
N ARG A 110 0.42 -9.57 13.63
CA ARG A 110 1.57 -10.10 12.91
C ARG A 110 1.99 -9.15 11.82
N LYS A 111 3.23 -9.25 11.40
CA LYS A 111 3.75 -8.47 10.27
C LYS A 111 2.95 -8.78 9.00
N PRO A 112 2.50 -7.76 8.24
CA PRO A 112 1.84 -7.97 6.96
C PRO A 112 2.80 -8.56 5.93
N ASP A 113 2.26 -9.31 4.99
CA ASP A 113 3.02 -9.92 3.90
C ASP A 113 3.37 -8.87 2.83
N ILE A 114 2.54 -7.84 2.71
CA ILE A 114 2.75 -6.69 1.82
C ILE A 114 1.99 -5.46 2.34
N CYS A 115 2.55 -4.28 2.07
CA CYS A 115 1.86 -3.00 2.24
C CYS A 115 1.59 -2.39 0.86
N VAL A 116 0.38 -1.84 0.65
CA VAL A 116 0.03 -1.09 -0.54
C VAL A 116 -0.51 0.28 -0.16
N SER A 117 -0.05 1.33 -0.82
CA SER A 117 -0.45 2.71 -0.57
C SER A 117 -1.04 3.34 -1.83
N GLY A 118 -2.13 4.07 -1.69
CA GLY A 118 -2.81 4.78 -2.79
C GLY A 118 -4.27 4.34 -2.97
N VAL A 119 -4.90 4.46 -4.16
CA VAL A 119 -4.27 4.97 -5.39
C VAL A 119 -4.28 6.50 -5.36
N ASN A 120 -3.14 7.14 -5.47
CA ASN A 120 -2.98 8.57 -5.45
C ASN A 120 -3.59 9.24 -6.68
N HIS A 121 -4.20 10.42 -6.49
CA HIS A 121 -4.60 11.32 -7.56
C HIS A 121 -3.39 12.14 -8.03
N GLY A 122 -2.86 11.81 -9.20
CA GLY A 122 -1.68 12.48 -9.75
C GLY A 122 -0.40 11.64 -9.66
N SER A 123 0.63 12.12 -10.33
CA SER A 123 1.90 11.40 -10.50
C SER A 123 2.81 11.52 -9.29
N ASN A 124 3.40 10.39 -8.87
CA ASN A 124 4.50 10.32 -7.91
C ASN A 124 5.83 9.93 -8.59
N SER A 125 5.94 10.14 -9.90
CA SER A 125 7.17 9.86 -10.64
C SER A 125 8.24 10.92 -10.40
N SER A 126 9.51 10.56 -10.67
CA SER A 126 10.65 11.46 -10.61
C SER A 126 10.79 12.11 -9.21
N ILE A 127 11.04 13.42 -9.14
CA ILE A 127 11.24 14.18 -7.90
C ILE A 127 9.98 14.21 -7.02
N ASN A 128 8.79 14.01 -7.58
CA ASN A 128 7.54 14.01 -6.83
C ASN A 128 7.54 12.98 -5.70
N VAL A 129 8.31 11.91 -5.83
CA VAL A 129 8.45 10.88 -4.79
C VAL A 129 8.82 11.45 -3.42
N ILE A 130 9.61 12.52 -3.37
CA ILE A 130 10.07 13.15 -2.11
C ILE A 130 8.91 13.83 -1.36
N TYR A 131 7.95 14.36 -2.10
CA TYR A 131 6.81 15.11 -1.55
C TYR A 131 5.56 14.24 -1.35
N SER A 132 5.60 12.99 -1.83
CA SER A 132 4.46 12.08 -1.86
C SER A 132 4.19 11.43 -0.51
N GLY A 133 3.01 11.64 0.05
CA GLY A 133 2.50 10.89 1.19
C GLY A 133 2.26 9.41 0.86
N THR A 134 1.74 9.11 -0.34
CA THR A 134 1.59 7.73 -0.84
C THR A 134 2.92 6.97 -0.81
N MET A 135 3.98 7.59 -1.34
CA MET A 135 5.29 6.93 -1.37
C MET A 135 5.96 6.91 0.00
N SER A 136 5.71 7.90 0.85
CA SER A 136 6.23 7.90 2.23
C SER A 136 5.72 6.70 3.02
N ALA A 137 4.44 6.38 2.91
CA ALA A 137 3.88 5.18 3.53
C ALA A 137 4.52 3.88 3.00
N ALA A 138 4.71 3.79 1.68
CA ALA A 138 5.38 2.62 1.10
C ALA A 138 6.85 2.52 1.55
N LEU A 139 7.55 3.65 1.66
CA LEU A 139 8.92 3.69 2.17
C LEU A 139 8.98 3.34 3.66
N GLU A 140 8.05 3.87 4.49
CA GLU A 140 7.97 3.52 5.91
C GLU A 140 7.74 2.03 6.10
N ALA A 141 6.81 1.43 5.34
CA ALA A 141 6.60 -0.02 5.37
C ALA A 141 7.87 -0.80 4.96
N SER A 142 8.63 -0.29 3.97
CA SER A 142 9.90 -0.90 3.57
C SER A 142 10.97 -0.79 4.67
N ILE A 143 11.01 0.33 5.42
CA ILE A 143 11.89 0.51 6.62
C ILE A 143 11.52 -0.52 7.68
N GLU A 144 10.24 -0.75 7.91
CA GLU A 144 9.72 -1.81 8.79
C GLU A 144 9.98 -3.23 8.24
N GLY A 145 10.64 -3.34 7.06
CA GLY A 145 11.00 -4.59 6.40
C GLY A 145 9.78 -5.33 5.82
N ILE A 146 8.78 -4.60 5.39
CA ILE A 146 7.58 -5.10 4.71
C ILE A 146 7.71 -4.77 3.22
N PRO A 147 7.52 -5.76 2.30
CA PRO A 147 7.41 -5.46 0.88
C PRO A 147 6.34 -4.40 0.64
N ALA A 148 6.64 -3.33 -0.12
CA ALA A 148 5.70 -2.21 -0.24
C ALA A 148 5.58 -1.67 -1.67
N ILE A 149 4.36 -1.21 -2.01
CA ILE A 149 4.03 -0.62 -3.31
C ILE A 149 3.23 0.66 -3.10
N GLY A 150 3.65 1.76 -3.73
CA GLY A 150 2.82 2.95 -3.90
C GLY A 150 2.24 3.00 -5.30
N PHE A 151 0.93 3.19 -5.41
CA PHE A 151 0.18 3.27 -6.65
C PHE A 151 -0.33 4.68 -6.90
N SER A 152 -0.19 5.19 -8.12
CA SER A 152 -0.58 6.53 -8.54
C SER A 152 -1.21 6.52 -9.91
N LEU A 153 -2.34 7.21 -10.09
CA LEU A 153 -2.97 7.43 -11.39
C LEU A 153 -2.75 8.89 -11.81
N LEU A 154 -2.25 9.11 -13.01
CA LEU A 154 -1.96 10.45 -13.57
C LEU A 154 -3.26 11.19 -13.95
N ASP A 155 -4.23 11.15 -13.08
CA ASP A 155 -5.48 11.92 -13.16
C ASP A 155 -5.74 12.61 -11.83
N TYR A 156 -5.72 13.96 -11.82
CA TYR A 156 -5.89 14.79 -10.62
C TYR A 156 -7.35 15.05 -10.25
N ARG A 157 -8.30 14.55 -11.04
CA ARG A 157 -9.73 14.74 -10.76
C ARG A 157 -10.18 13.83 -9.63
N TRP A 158 -11.01 14.35 -8.74
CA TRP A 158 -11.59 13.54 -7.66
C TRP A 158 -12.39 12.33 -8.17
N ASN A 159 -13.09 12.50 -9.30
CA ASN A 159 -13.85 11.45 -9.96
C ASN A 159 -13.04 10.73 -11.05
N ALA A 160 -11.75 10.53 -10.85
CA ALA A 160 -10.91 9.74 -11.74
C ALA A 160 -11.42 8.30 -11.85
N ASP A 161 -11.28 7.72 -13.04
CA ASP A 161 -11.67 6.34 -13.31
C ASP A 161 -10.54 5.37 -12.88
N PHE A 162 -10.68 4.81 -11.70
CA PHE A 162 -9.73 3.83 -11.17
C PHE A 162 -9.98 2.41 -11.67
N ASP A 163 -11.14 2.11 -12.29
CA ASP A 163 -11.48 0.76 -12.72
C ASP A 163 -10.53 0.28 -13.82
N VAL A 164 -10.12 1.19 -14.69
CA VAL A 164 -9.16 0.92 -15.78
C VAL A 164 -7.85 0.30 -15.29
N ILE A 165 -7.39 0.67 -14.10
CA ILE A 165 -6.08 0.23 -13.58
C ILE A 165 -6.15 -0.96 -12.63
N LYS A 166 -7.34 -1.35 -12.17
CA LYS A 166 -7.54 -2.49 -11.24
C LYS A 166 -6.88 -3.79 -11.70
N PRO A 167 -7.00 -4.22 -12.98
CA PRO A 167 -6.34 -5.43 -13.45
C PRO A 167 -4.81 -5.39 -13.33
N PHE A 168 -4.21 -4.23 -13.55
CA PHE A 168 -2.77 -4.03 -13.43
C PHE A 168 -2.32 -4.01 -11.98
N ILE A 169 -3.06 -3.32 -11.08
CA ILE A 169 -2.82 -3.35 -9.63
C ILE A 169 -2.81 -4.80 -9.15
N LYS A 170 -3.84 -5.57 -9.49
CA LYS A 170 -3.95 -6.99 -9.14
C LYS A 170 -2.77 -7.80 -9.63
N LYS A 171 -2.35 -7.61 -10.89
CA LYS A 171 -1.23 -8.33 -11.49
C LYS A 171 0.09 -8.01 -10.79
N ILE A 172 0.37 -6.72 -10.54
CA ILE A 172 1.60 -6.26 -9.90
C ILE A 172 1.66 -6.75 -8.45
N THR A 173 0.56 -6.60 -7.69
CA THR A 173 0.51 -7.04 -6.29
C THR A 173 0.68 -8.56 -6.17
N LYS A 174 0.04 -9.36 -7.03
CA LYS A 174 0.25 -10.82 -7.06
C LYS A 174 1.70 -11.20 -7.34
N ALA A 175 2.34 -10.52 -8.28
CA ALA A 175 3.76 -10.76 -8.59
C ALA A 175 4.65 -10.40 -7.38
N ALA A 176 4.40 -9.26 -6.74
CA ALA A 176 5.15 -8.82 -5.57
C ALA A 176 4.98 -9.77 -4.36
N ILE A 177 3.78 -10.30 -4.13
CA ILE A 177 3.54 -11.30 -3.07
C ILE A 177 4.30 -12.60 -3.38
N LYS A 178 4.31 -13.03 -4.63
CA LYS A 178 4.92 -14.30 -5.05
C LYS A 178 6.44 -14.24 -5.09
N GLU A 179 6.99 -13.20 -5.73
CA GLU A 179 8.43 -13.09 -6.03
C GLU A 179 9.18 -12.27 -4.96
N GLY A 180 8.45 -11.47 -4.16
CA GLY A 180 9.00 -10.53 -3.19
C GLY A 180 9.46 -9.22 -3.82
N ILE A 181 9.80 -8.27 -2.94
CA ILE A 181 10.48 -7.01 -3.27
C ILE A 181 11.81 -7.01 -2.51
N PRO A 182 12.94 -6.68 -3.14
CA PRO A 182 14.22 -6.67 -2.44
C PRO A 182 14.18 -5.78 -1.19
N LYS A 183 14.80 -6.23 -0.09
CA LYS A 183 14.81 -5.49 1.18
C LYS A 183 15.32 -4.06 1.01
N GLY A 184 14.68 -3.11 1.68
CA GLY A 184 15.02 -1.69 1.59
C GLY A 184 14.53 -1.00 0.32
N ASN A 185 13.70 -1.67 -0.48
CA ASN A 185 13.09 -1.09 -1.67
C ASN A 185 11.56 -1.07 -1.55
N ALA A 186 10.95 -0.09 -2.22
CA ALA A 186 9.52 -0.02 -2.47
C ALA A 186 9.29 0.18 -3.97
N LEU A 187 8.18 -0.34 -4.48
CA LEU A 187 7.78 -0.11 -5.87
C LEU A 187 6.97 1.18 -5.96
N ASN A 188 7.34 2.05 -6.89
CA ASN A 188 6.61 3.27 -7.24
C ASN A 188 5.93 3.05 -8.59
N VAL A 189 4.63 2.77 -8.57
CA VAL A 189 3.85 2.43 -9.76
C VAL A 189 3.01 3.62 -10.19
N ASN A 190 3.21 4.08 -11.42
CA ASN A 190 2.50 5.21 -11.99
C ASN A 190 1.73 4.77 -13.24
N PHE A 191 0.42 4.97 -13.22
CA PHE A 191 -0.47 4.65 -14.35
C PHE A 191 -0.76 5.92 -15.15
N PRO A 192 -0.60 5.90 -16.47
CA PRO A 192 -1.02 7.01 -17.31
C PRO A 192 -2.55 7.10 -17.34
N LYS A 193 -3.07 8.30 -17.55
CA LYS A 193 -4.50 8.53 -17.81
C LYS A 193 -4.84 8.11 -19.23
N LEU A 194 -5.14 6.83 -19.42
CA LEU A 194 -5.45 6.22 -20.70
C LEU A 194 -6.62 5.24 -20.54
N LYS A 195 -7.28 4.87 -21.63
CA LYS A 195 -8.21 3.75 -21.63
C LYS A 195 -7.44 2.44 -21.49
N GLU A 196 -8.06 1.41 -20.94
CA GLU A 196 -7.42 0.10 -20.75
C GLU A 196 -6.81 -0.46 -22.04
N SER A 197 -7.52 -0.32 -23.17
CA SER A 197 -7.05 -0.75 -24.50
C SER A 197 -5.81 -0.03 -25.01
N GLU A 198 -5.48 1.13 -24.47
CA GLU A 198 -4.32 1.94 -24.84
C GLU A 198 -3.09 1.61 -23.98
N ILE A 199 -3.27 0.93 -22.85
CA ILE A 199 -2.17 0.53 -21.97
C ILE A 199 -1.47 -0.70 -22.56
N LYS A 200 -0.26 -0.49 -23.09
CA LYS A 200 0.50 -1.53 -23.81
C LYS A 200 1.23 -2.53 -22.91
N GLY A 201 1.23 -2.34 -21.60
CA GLY A 201 1.86 -3.24 -20.65
C GLY A 201 2.55 -2.53 -19.49
N ILE A 202 3.39 -3.29 -18.77
CA ILE A 202 4.13 -2.82 -17.59
C ILE A 202 5.61 -2.70 -17.96
N LYS A 203 6.23 -1.57 -17.63
CA LYS A 203 7.65 -1.32 -17.84
C LYS A 203 8.34 -0.98 -16.53
N ILE A 204 9.43 -1.67 -16.21
CA ILE A 204 10.29 -1.35 -15.08
C ILE A 204 11.25 -0.24 -15.53
N CYS A 205 11.32 0.84 -14.75
CA CYS A 205 12.13 2.00 -15.05
C CYS A 205 12.99 2.37 -13.84
N ARG A 206 14.08 3.10 -14.07
CA ARG A 206 14.81 3.78 -13.02
C ARG A 206 14.02 4.98 -12.53
N GLN A 207 14.20 5.36 -11.27
CA GLN A 207 13.77 6.66 -10.76
C GLN A 207 14.44 7.76 -11.59
N ALA A 208 13.65 8.64 -12.20
CA ALA A 208 14.16 9.76 -12.96
C ALA A 208 14.72 10.84 -12.02
N LYS A 209 15.72 11.57 -12.49
CA LYS A 209 16.27 12.74 -11.79
C LYS A 209 15.67 14.00 -12.40
N ALA A 210 15.00 14.81 -11.59
CA ALA A 210 14.42 16.09 -12.00
C ALA A 210 14.43 17.07 -10.82
N HIS A 211 13.99 18.30 -11.08
CA HIS A 211 13.74 19.33 -10.09
C HIS A 211 12.50 20.12 -10.50
N TRP A 212 11.84 20.71 -9.52
CA TRP A 212 10.76 21.67 -9.78
C TRP A 212 11.34 23.00 -10.26
N VAL A 213 10.59 23.66 -11.13
CA VAL A 213 10.85 25.05 -11.51
C VAL A 213 9.65 25.85 -11.05
N GLU A 214 9.82 26.56 -9.95
CA GLU A 214 8.76 27.34 -9.32
C GLU A 214 8.68 28.73 -9.98
N LYS A 215 7.46 29.23 -10.09
CA LYS A 215 7.19 30.60 -10.48
C LYS A 215 6.38 31.27 -9.38
N PHE A 216 7.03 32.19 -8.67
CA PHE A 216 6.39 32.94 -7.59
C PHE A 216 5.72 34.19 -8.12
N ASP A 217 4.46 34.43 -7.71
CA ASP A 217 3.76 35.68 -7.91
C ASP A 217 4.05 36.63 -6.73
N LYS A 218 4.91 37.62 -6.97
CA LYS A 218 5.31 38.59 -5.95
C LYS A 218 4.25 39.70 -5.81
N ARG A 219 3.46 39.64 -4.76
CA ARG A 219 2.44 40.66 -4.44
C ARG A 219 2.96 41.58 -3.37
N LYS A 220 2.66 42.90 -3.56
CA LYS A 220 2.82 43.89 -2.52
C LYS A 220 1.44 44.09 -1.88
N SER A 221 1.28 43.65 -0.64
CA SER A 221 0.20 43.94 0.31
C SER A 221 -1.07 44.72 -0.17
N PRO A 222 -2.20 44.66 0.51
CA PRO A 222 -2.53 43.83 1.64
C PRO A 222 -3.26 42.56 1.22
N PHE A 223 -3.12 41.56 2.03
CA PHE A 223 -4.04 40.42 1.97
C PHE A 223 -5.38 40.89 2.54
N VAL A 224 -6.39 40.87 1.73
CA VAL A 224 -7.77 40.98 2.15
C VAL A 224 -8.36 39.60 2.07
#